data_c01fa16fe7b40bddf5670d94af0df74d
#
_entry.id   c01fa16fe7b40bddf5670d94af0df74d
#
_cell.length_a   1.000
_cell.length_b   1.000
_cell.length_c   1.000
_cell.angle_alpha   90.00
_cell.angle_beta   90.00
_cell.angle_gamma   90.00
#
_symmetry.space_group_name_H-M   'P 1'
#
loop_
_entity.id
_entity.type
_entity.pdbx_description
1 polymer ?
#
loop_
_entity_poly.entity_id
_entity_poly.type
_entity_poly.pdbx_seq_one_letter_code
_entity_poly.pdbx_strand_id
1 'polypeptide(L)'
;MRYEEHPVAHTILATGGSGKERNLIYQPKEGVGGTIIPSKKTELNPEEIRVMTPTEWGRLQGFIGYAFMKDGVGTFSFPEGMTDGQKYKQLGNSVTIPVIEELAHFMLACFDKMTNSQISLVPKIAKENEYITKKNVMEKLRISANQAGYLLKKLVASGDLEIVTHGRYSKYQITSIV
;
A
#
# COMPACT_ATOMS: atom_id res chain seq x y z
N MET A 1 17.82 -5.49 29.30
CA MET A 1 16.79 -5.05 28.32
C MET A 1 17.19 -3.65 27.87
N ARG A 2 17.42 -3.40 26.58
CA ARG A 2 17.69 -2.03 26.10
C ARG A 2 16.34 -1.37 25.82
N TYR A 3 16.08 -0.24 26.44
CA TYR A 3 14.98 0.64 26.06
C TYR A 3 15.50 1.48 24.90
N GLU A 4 14.91 1.31 23.72
CA GLU A 4 15.21 2.18 22.58
C GLU A 4 14.27 3.39 22.62
N GLU A 5 14.78 4.57 22.33
CA GLU A 5 13.95 5.80 22.26
C GLU A 5 12.86 5.70 21.19
N HIS A 6 13.04 4.84 20.18
CA HIS A 6 12.08 4.54 19.13
C HIS A 6 11.92 3.02 18.99
N PRO A 7 11.12 2.37 19.85
CA PRO A 7 10.97 0.92 19.81
C PRO A 7 10.26 0.48 18.50
N VAL A 8 10.91 -0.41 17.77
CA VAL A 8 10.32 -1.08 16.61
C VAL A 8 9.78 -2.43 17.06
N ALA A 9 8.52 -2.71 16.72
CA ALA A 9 7.91 -3.99 17.01
C ALA A 9 8.51 -5.10 16.13
N HIS A 10 8.71 -6.28 16.71
CA HIS A 10 9.05 -7.47 15.94
C HIS A 10 7.90 -7.89 15.01
N THR A 11 8.26 -8.65 13.96
CA THR A 11 7.27 -9.21 13.04
C THR A 11 6.19 -9.96 13.80
N ILE A 12 4.94 -9.67 13.47
CA ILE A 12 3.77 -10.36 14.03
C ILE A 12 3.59 -11.69 13.29
N LEU A 13 3.64 -12.80 14.02
CA LEU A 13 3.54 -14.13 13.45
C LEU A 13 2.13 -14.73 13.59
N ALA A 14 1.69 -15.47 12.57
CA ALA A 14 0.38 -16.16 12.56
C ALA A 14 0.19 -17.21 13.67
N THR A 15 1.29 -17.63 14.31
CA THR A 15 1.27 -18.57 15.45
C THR A 15 0.61 -18.02 16.70
N GLY A 16 0.10 -16.81 16.66
CA GLY A 16 -0.67 -16.22 17.75
C GLY A 16 0.13 -16.01 19.03
N GLY A 17 1.43 -15.80 18.90
CA GLY A 17 2.30 -15.58 20.05
C GLY A 17 2.56 -16.84 20.91
N SER A 18 2.37 -18.04 20.38
CA SER A 18 2.75 -19.30 21.05
C SER A 18 4.24 -19.63 20.92
N GLY A 19 4.99 -18.91 20.08
CA GLY A 19 6.43 -19.07 19.92
C GLY A 19 7.28 -18.27 20.93
N LYS A 20 8.60 -18.47 20.88
CA LYS A 20 9.56 -17.78 21.76
C LYS A 20 9.72 -16.30 21.44
N GLU A 21 9.38 -15.89 20.21
CA GLU A 21 9.48 -14.52 19.73
C GLU A 21 8.14 -13.82 19.84
N ARG A 22 7.94 -13.05 20.87
CA ARG A 22 6.72 -12.28 21.13
C ARG A 22 7.05 -10.83 21.29
N ASN A 23 6.17 -9.97 20.79
CA ASN A 23 6.19 -8.58 21.19
C ASN A 23 5.73 -8.50 22.65
N LEU A 24 6.63 -8.08 23.51
CA LEU A 24 6.37 -7.94 24.95
C LEU A 24 6.30 -6.47 25.30
N ILE A 25 5.43 -6.14 26.23
CA ILE A 25 5.28 -4.79 26.76
C ILE A 25 5.77 -4.79 28.20
N TYR A 26 6.66 -3.87 28.51
CA TYR A 26 6.97 -3.50 29.87
C TYR A 26 5.87 -2.56 30.38
N GLN A 27 5.20 -2.94 31.45
CA GLN A 27 4.13 -2.17 32.06
C GLN A 27 4.35 -2.12 33.57
N PRO A 28 4.94 -1.04 34.09
CA PRO A 28 5.20 -0.89 35.51
C PRO A 28 3.86 -0.84 36.30
N LYS A 29 3.88 -1.38 37.51
CA LYS A 29 2.70 -1.49 38.37
C LYS A 29 2.15 -0.14 38.82
N GLU A 30 3.00 0.86 38.95
CA GLU A 30 2.60 2.20 39.36
C GLU A 30 1.94 2.96 38.21
N GLY A 31 0.65 3.21 38.33
CA GLY A 31 -0.12 4.12 37.48
C GLY A 31 -0.89 3.51 36.29
N VAL A 32 -0.69 2.25 35.95
CA VAL A 32 -1.49 1.61 34.92
C VAL A 32 -2.01 0.29 35.45
N GLY A 33 -3.28 0.25 35.83
CA GLY A 33 -3.94 -1.00 36.18
C GLY A 33 -3.74 -2.03 35.05
N GLY A 34 -2.91 -3.03 35.29
CA GLY A 34 -2.68 -4.08 34.33
C GLY A 34 -4.01 -4.67 33.88
N THR A 35 -4.35 -4.50 32.62
CA THR A 35 -5.54 -5.19 32.08
C THR A 35 -5.17 -6.65 32.01
N ILE A 36 -5.66 -7.42 32.98
CA ILE A 36 -5.62 -8.87 32.92
C ILE A 36 -6.35 -9.26 31.64
N ILE A 37 -5.65 -9.93 30.74
CA ILE A 37 -6.28 -10.47 29.53
C ILE A 37 -7.07 -11.70 29.98
N PRO A 38 -8.43 -11.67 29.98
CA PRO A 38 -9.21 -12.73 30.61
C PRO A 38 -9.00 -14.12 29.99
N SER A 39 -8.54 -14.20 28.74
CA SER A 39 -8.40 -15.44 27.99
C SER A 39 -7.01 -16.09 28.08
N LYS A 40 -6.03 -15.39 28.61
CA LYS A 40 -4.71 -15.97 28.92
C LYS A 40 -4.32 -15.58 30.32
N LYS A 41 -3.90 -16.53 31.12
CA LYS A 41 -3.23 -16.32 32.41
C LYS A 41 -1.88 -15.64 32.24
N THR A 42 -1.85 -14.48 31.61
CA THR A 42 -0.69 -13.60 31.55
C THR A 42 -0.81 -12.65 32.71
N GLU A 43 -0.67 -13.19 33.92
CA GLU A 43 -0.28 -12.36 35.05
C GLU A 43 0.99 -11.61 34.64
N LEU A 44 1.04 -10.31 34.92
CA LEU A 44 2.30 -9.59 34.91
C LEU A 44 3.27 -10.41 35.74
N ASN A 45 4.35 -10.87 35.10
CA ASN A 45 5.40 -11.53 35.85
C ASN A 45 6.04 -10.52 36.82
N PRO A 46 6.89 -10.97 37.77
CA PRO A 46 7.56 -10.09 38.70
C PRO A 46 8.37 -8.96 38.03
N GLU A 47 8.70 -9.14 36.76
CA GLU A 47 9.44 -8.17 35.91
C GLU A 47 8.55 -7.15 35.22
N GLU A 48 7.23 -7.19 35.48
CA GLU A 48 6.23 -6.27 34.91
C GLU A 48 6.13 -6.34 33.36
N ILE A 49 6.41 -7.50 32.81
CA ILE A 49 6.37 -7.77 31.37
C ILE A 49 5.12 -8.58 31.02
N ARG A 50 4.42 -8.15 30.00
CA ARG A 50 3.23 -8.85 29.48
C ARG A 50 3.26 -9.02 27.96
N VAL A 51 2.45 -9.96 27.48
CA VAL A 51 2.19 -10.12 26.05
C VAL A 51 1.24 -9.03 25.56
N MET A 52 1.46 -8.53 24.36
CA MET A 52 0.54 -7.58 23.71
C MET A 52 -0.83 -8.23 23.49
N THR A 53 -1.88 -7.45 23.67
CA THR A 53 -3.26 -7.85 23.38
C THR A 53 -3.52 -7.91 21.87
N PRO A 54 -4.58 -8.61 21.39
CA PRO A 54 -4.99 -8.57 19.99
C PRO A 54 -5.33 -7.15 19.51
N THR A 55 -5.88 -6.31 20.38
CA THR A 55 -6.18 -4.89 20.08
C THR A 55 -4.90 -4.09 19.83
N GLU A 56 -3.87 -4.28 20.63
CA GLU A 56 -2.57 -3.64 20.44
C GLU A 56 -1.89 -4.11 19.15
N TRP A 57 -2.00 -5.42 18.82
CA TRP A 57 -1.55 -5.94 17.53
C TRP A 57 -2.32 -5.31 16.35
N GLY A 58 -3.64 -5.16 16.49
CA GLY A 58 -4.46 -4.47 15.51
C GLY A 58 -4.06 -3.01 15.29
N ARG A 59 -3.64 -2.32 16.36
CA ARG A 59 -3.10 -0.95 16.27
C ARG A 59 -1.75 -0.92 15.55
N LEU A 60 -0.83 -1.80 15.89
CA LEU A 60 0.48 -1.89 15.21
C LEU A 60 0.34 -2.18 13.71
N GLN A 61 -0.67 -2.95 13.34
CA GLN A 61 -0.94 -3.28 11.94
C GLN A 61 -1.76 -2.23 11.20
N GLY A 62 -2.28 -1.21 11.90
CA GLY A 62 -3.09 -0.15 11.31
C GLY A 62 -4.57 -0.51 11.09
N PHE A 63 -5.06 -1.66 11.61
CA PHE A 63 -6.49 -1.98 11.57
C PHE A 63 -7.30 -1.14 12.55
N ILE A 64 -6.75 -0.83 13.71
CA ILE A 64 -7.41 -0.07 14.77
C ILE A 64 -6.73 1.30 14.88
N GLY A 65 -7.54 2.34 14.76
CA GLY A 65 -7.11 3.73 14.91
C GLY A 65 -6.36 4.32 13.72
N TYR A 66 -6.32 3.62 12.57
CA TYR A 66 -5.70 4.14 11.33
C TYR A 66 -6.61 3.93 10.11
N ALA A 67 -6.77 2.70 9.58
CA ALA A 67 -7.43 2.50 8.29
C ALA A 67 -8.98 2.51 8.36
N PHE A 68 -9.56 1.84 9.32
CA PHE A 68 -11.03 1.70 9.42
C PHE A 68 -11.61 2.78 10.32
N MET A 69 -11.58 4.03 9.82
CA MET A 69 -12.09 5.21 10.51
C MET A 69 -13.30 5.78 9.76
N LYS A 70 -14.35 6.14 10.50
CA LYS A 70 -15.50 6.88 9.98
C LYS A 70 -15.82 8.00 10.96
N ASP A 71 -15.85 9.23 10.47
CA ASP A 71 -16.15 10.43 11.29
C ASP A 71 -15.29 10.54 12.57
N GLY A 72 -14.01 10.14 12.46
CA GLY A 72 -13.06 10.13 13.58
C GLY A 72 -13.20 8.94 14.53
N VAL A 73 -14.15 8.02 14.28
CA VAL A 73 -14.40 6.83 15.10
C VAL A 73 -13.91 5.57 14.40
N GLY A 74 -13.18 4.73 15.12
CA GLY A 74 -12.74 3.42 14.60
C GLY A 74 -13.92 2.48 14.38
N THR A 75 -14.01 1.91 13.19
CA THR A 75 -15.09 0.98 12.81
C THR A 75 -14.65 -0.48 12.78
N PHE A 76 -13.35 -0.76 12.93
CA PHE A 76 -12.86 -2.11 12.97
C PHE A 76 -13.23 -2.81 14.28
N SER A 77 -13.79 -4.01 14.18
CA SER A 77 -14.04 -4.89 15.31
C SER A 77 -13.81 -6.34 14.91
N PHE A 78 -13.42 -7.17 15.86
CA PHE A 78 -13.42 -8.60 15.64
C PHE A 78 -14.85 -9.15 15.76
N PRO A 79 -15.20 -10.19 15.00
CA PRO A 79 -16.49 -10.86 15.17
C PRO A 79 -16.71 -11.35 16.61
N GLU A 80 -17.97 -11.29 17.05
CA GLU A 80 -18.35 -11.78 18.36
C GLU A 80 -18.03 -13.27 18.50
N GLY A 81 -17.61 -13.69 19.68
CA GLY A 81 -17.23 -15.07 19.97
C GLY A 81 -15.85 -15.50 19.45
N MET A 82 -15.12 -14.65 18.75
CA MET A 82 -13.78 -14.97 18.30
C MET A 82 -12.79 -15.02 19.48
N THR A 83 -12.07 -16.14 19.60
CA THR A 83 -11.03 -16.31 20.62
C THR A 83 -9.80 -15.44 20.31
N ASP A 84 -9.03 -15.08 21.33
CA ASP A 84 -7.81 -14.30 21.14
C ASP A 84 -6.78 -15.03 20.28
N GLY A 85 -6.70 -16.35 20.38
CA GLY A 85 -5.83 -17.15 19.49
C GLY A 85 -6.20 -17.00 18.01
N GLN A 86 -7.49 -16.94 17.70
CA GLN A 86 -7.97 -16.69 16.33
C GLN A 86 -7.66 -15.25 15.88
N LYS A 87 -7.85 -14.26 16.76
CA LYS A 87 -7.52 -12.84 16.49
C LYS A 87 -6.03 -12.70 16.19
N TYR A 88 -5.15 -13.27 17.01
CA TYR A 88 -3.71 -13.26 16.77
C TYR A 88 -3.35 -13.92 15.44
N LYS A 89 -3.97 -15.07 15.13
CA LYS A 89 -3.74 -15.79 13.87
C LYS A 89 -4.12 -14.92 12.66
N GLN A 90 -5.26 -14.25 12.71
CA GLN A 90 -5.70 -13.36 11.62
C GLN A 90 -4.76 -12.19 11.46
N LEU A 91 -4.42 -11.50 12.54
CA LEU A 91 -3.49 -10.37 12.50
C LEU A 91 -2.09 -10.80 12.02
N GLY A 92 -1.61 -11.96 12.45
CA GLY A 92 -0.31 -12.47 12.02
C GLY A 92 -0.26 -12.93 10.56
N ASN A 93 -1.40 -13.29 9.96
CA ASN A 93 -1.54 -13.57 8.52
C ASN A 93 -1.81 -12.31 7.69
N SER A 94 -2.07 -11.19 8.33
CA SER A 94 -2.30 -9.92 7.65
C SER A 94 -1.00 -9.17 7.37
N VAL A 95 -1.10 -8.10 6.64
CA VAL A 95 0.01 -7.20 6.34
C VAL A 95 -0.25 -5.85 7.00
N THR A 96 0.79 -5.20 7.46
CA THR A 96 0.73 -3.86 8.07
C THR A 96 0.20 -2.85 7.04
N ILE A 97 -0.96 -2.28 7.29
CA ILE A 97 -1.68 -1.40 6.34
C ILE A 97 -0.84 -0.18 5.95
N PRO A 98 -0.24 0.60 6.87
CA PRO A 98 0.61 1.73 6.50
C PRO A 98 1.77 1.36 5.56
N VAL A 99 2.36 0.17 5.74
CA VAL A 99 3.46 -0.28 4.86
C VAL A 99 2.96 -0.57 3.44
N ILE A 100 1.80 -1.22 3.31
CA ILE A 100 1.21 -1.48 1.98
C ILE A 100 0.78 -0.18 1.30
N GLU A 101 0.25 0.77 2.04
CA GLU A 101 -0.14 2.08 1.54
C GLU A 101 1.07 2.85 1.01
N GLU A 102 2.15 2.94 1.76
CA GLU A 102 3.40 3.57 1.32
C GLU A 102 4.01 2.85 0.11
N LEU A 103 3.99 1.51 0.10
CA LEU A 103 4.45 0.75 -1.05
C LEU A 103 3.60 1.04 -2.30
N ALA A 104 2.27 1.12 -2.14
CA ALA A 104 1.36 1.45 -3.24
C ALA A 104 1.62 2.88 -3.77
N HIS A 105 1.79 3.86 -2.88
CA HIS A 105 2.16 5.23 -3.27
C HIS A 105 3.49 5.28 -4.02
N PHE A 106 4.50 4.55 -3.53
CA PHE A 106 5.78 4.45 -4.21
C PHE A 106 5.66 3.83 -5.62
N MET A 107 4.89 2.74 -5.74
CA MET A 107 4.63 2.11 -7.04
C MET A 107 3.92 3.06 -8.00
N LEU A 108 2.89 3.77 -7.54
CA LEU A 108 2.17 4.76 -8.36
C LEU A 108 3.10 5.89 -8.82
N ALA A 109 3.93 6.42 -7.93
CA ALA A 109 4.91 7.44 -8.28
C ALA A 109 5.94 6.94 -9.33
N CYS A 110 6.37 5.68 -9.22
CA CYS A 110 7.23 5.06 -10.23
C CYS A 110 6.52 4.92 -11.58
N PHE A 111 5.25 4.49 -11.61
CA PHE A 111 4.46 4.40 -12.83
C PHE A 111 4.25 5.77 -13.48
N ASP A 112 3.93 6.79 -12.69
CA ASP A 112 3.78 8.15 -13.19
C ASP A 112 5.08 8.69 -13.81
N LYS A 113 6.21 8.47 -13.14
CA LYS A 113 7.52 8.86 -13.66
C LYS A 113 7.86 8.14 -14.97
N MET A 114 7.63 6.84 -15.05
CA MET A 114 7.82 6.05 -16.28
C MET A 114 6.90 6.54 -17.39
N THR A 115 5.62 6.74 -17.10
CA THR A 115 4.63 7.21 -18.05
C THR A 115 4.99 8.59 -18.61
N ASN A 116 5.37 9.53 -17.74
CA ASN A 116 5.77 10.87 -18.17
C ASN A 116 7.04 10.86 -19.03
N SER A 117 8.00 10.01 -18.70
CA SER A 117 9.20 9.80 -19.55
C SER A 117 8.81 9.27 -20.93
N GLN A 118 7.92 8.27 -21.02
CA GLN A 118 7.46 7.72 -22.29
C GLN A 118 6.61 8.72 -23.09
N ILE A 119 5.72 9.47 -22.42
CA ILE A 119 4.91 10.52 -23.05
C ILE A 119 5.80 11.53 -23.76
N SER A 120 6.88 11.98 -23.17
CA SER A 120 7.78 12.98 -23.75
C SER A 120 8.52 12.48 -25.02
N LEU A 121 8.57 11.16 -25.23
CA LEU A 121 9.21 10.57 -26.41
C LEU A 121 8.25 10.46 -27.61
N VAL A 122 6.94 10.32 -27.38
CA VAL A 122 5.96 10.15 -28.46
C VAL A 122 5.92 11.34 -29.43
N PRO A 123 5.88 12.62 -28.98
CA PRO A 123 5.97 13.76 -29.89
C PRO A 123 7.26 13.81 -30.71
N LYS A 124 8.38 13.32 -30.15
CA LYS A 124 9.66 13.24 -30.91
C LYS A 124 9.53 12.24 -32.07
N ILE A 125 8.92 11.07 -31.81
CA ILE A 125 8.63 10.07 -32.84
C ILE A 125 7.68 10.65 -33.91
N ALA A 126 6.69 11.45 -33.48
CA ALA A 126 5.74 12.07 -34.38
C ALA A 126 6.36 13.17 -35.26
N LYS A 127 7.38 13.89 -34.76
CA LYS A 127 8.13 14.90 -35.56
C LYS A 127 8.94 14.29 -36.69
N GLU A 128 9.36 13.05 -36.55
CA GLU A 128 10.14 12.32 -37.56
C GLU A 128 9.26 11.72 -38.67
N ASN A 129 7.94 11.76 -38.52
CA ASN A 129 7.00 11.11 -39.42
C ASN A 129 5.81 12.05 -39.66
N GLU A 130 5.22 12.01 -40.84
CA GLU A 130 4.01 12.79 -41.15
C GLU A 130 2.84 12.41 -40.21
N TYR A 131 2.76 11.15 -39.86
CA TYR A 131 1.83 10.62 -38.87
C TYR A 131 2.39 9.41 -38.15
N ILE A 132 1.89 9.12 -36.95
CA ILE A 132 2.24 7.92 -36.20
C ILE A 132 1.01 7.05 -35.97
N THR A 133 1.25 5.75 -35.79
CA THR A 133 0.24 4.78 -35.42
C THR A 133 0.54 4.17 -34.08
N LYS A 134 -0.44 3.51 -33.48
CA LYS A 134 -0.23 2.74 -32.25
C LYS A 134 0.92 1.73 -32.39
N LYS A 135 1.04 1.09 -33.58
CA LYS A 135 2.12 0.13 -33.87
C LYS A 135 3.50 0.80 -33.81
N ASN A 136 3.65 1.98 -34.42
CA ASN A 136 4.91 2.73 -34.38
C ASN A 136 5.35 3.03 -32.93
N VAL A 137 4.42 3.46 -32.08
CA VAL A 137 4.71 3.75 -30.65
C VAL A 137 5.10 2.47 -29.91
N MET A 138 4.40 1.36 -30.13
CA MET A 138 4.75 0.06 -29.54
C MET A 138 6.18 -0.37 -29.89
N GLU A 139 6.55 -0.31 -31.17
CA GLU A 139 7.85 -0.76 -31.67
C GLU A 139 8.99 0.17 -31.19
N LYS A 140 8.81 1.47 -31.31
CA LYS A 140 9.85 2.46 -30.94
C LYS A 140 10.10 2.50 -29.41
N LEU A 141 9.04 2.42 -28.61
CA LEU A 141 9.14 2.48 -27.13
C LEU A 141 9.24 1.08 -26.48
N ARG A 142 9.10 0.00 -27.25
CA ARG A 142 9.09 -1.39 -26.76
C ARG A 142 8.05 -1.62 -25.64
N ILE A 143 6.85 -1.11 -25.84
CA ILE A 143 5.75 -1.18 -24.89
C ILE A 143 4.56 -1.97 -25.41
N SER A 144 3.68 -2.39 -24.53
CA SER A 144 2.47 -3.14 -24.90
C SER A 144 1.46 -2.27 -25.67
N ALA A 145 0.56 -2.95 -26.39
CA ALA A 145 -0.53 -2.28 -27.10
C ALA A 145 -1.43 -1.43 -26.19
N ASN A 146 -1.65 -1.87 -24.94
CA ASN A 146 -2.46 -1.13 -23.99
C ASN A 146 -1.76 0.14 -23.52
N GLN A 147 -0.46 0.05 -23.22
CA GLN A 147 0.37 1.21 -22.85
C GLN A 147 0.45 2.22 -23.99
N ALA A 148 0.74 1.78 -25.21
CA ALA A 148 0.78 2.68 -26.38
C ALA A 148 -0.58 3.39 -26.60
N GLY A 149 -1.68 2.64 -26.49
CA GLY A 149 -3.02 3.22 -26.58
C GLY A 149 -3.31 4.24 -25.49
N TYR A 150 -2.88 3.98 -24.25
CA TYR A 150 -3.01 4.93 -23.14
C TYR A 150 -2.22 6.21 -23.39
N LEU A 151 -0.94 6.12 -23.81
CA LEU A 151 -0.08 7.27 -24.09
C LEU A 151 -0.68 8.15 -25.19
N LEU A 152 -1.13 7.55 -26.30
CA LEU A 152 -1.76 8.28 -27.41
C LEU A 152 -3.03 8.98 -26.96
N LYS A 153 -3.90 8.31 -26.20
CA LYS A 153 -5.13 8.94 -25.65
C LYS A 153 -4.81 10.11 -24.74
N LYS A 154 -3.80 9.98 -23.90
CA LYS A 154 -3.38 11.04 -22.97
C LYS A 154 -2.85 12.27 -23.73
N LEU A 155 -2.05 12.05 -24.78
CA LEU A 155 -1.51 13.14 -25.63
C LEU A 155 -2.59 13.81 -26.50
N VAL A 156 -3.61 13.07 -26.93
CA VAL A 156 -4.78 13.66 -27.59
C VAL A 156 -5.61 14.49 -26.62
N ALA A 157 -5.80 13.98 -25.39
CA ALA A 157 -6.54 14.72 -24.37
C ALA A 157 -5.83 15.99 -23.89
N SER A 158 -4.47 16.02 -23.90
CA SER A 158 -3.68 17.23 -23.60
C SER A 158 -3.58 18.20 -24.78
N GLY A 159 -4.01 17.80 -25.97
CA GLY A 159 -3.91 18.64 -27.18
C GLY A 159 -2.56 18.59 -27.90
N ASP A 160 -1.63 17.75 -27.44
CA ASP A 160 -0.31 17.58 -28.07
C ASP A 160 -0.37 16.80 -29.39
N LEU A 161 -1.37 15.92 -29.51
CA LEU A 161 -1.64 15.14 -30.73
C LEU A 161 -3.09 15.30 -31.14
N GLU A 162 -3.34 15.24 -32.45
CA GLU A 162 -4.66 15.12 -33.03
C GLU A 162 -4.84 13.80 -33.79
N ILE A 163 -6.08 13.33 -33.89
CA ILE A 163 -6.43 12.12 -34.64
C ILE A 163 -6.75 12.51 -36.07
N VAL A 164 -5.92 12.08 -37.01
CA VAL A 164 -6.12 12.33 -38.44
C VAL A 164 -7.14 11.35 -39.05
N THR A 165 -7.05 10.08 -38.62
CA THR A 165 -7.94 9.03 -39.13
C THR A 165 -8.43 8.18 -37.96
N HIS A 166 -9.76 7.98 -37.89
CA HIS A 166 -10.37 7.13 -36.87
C HIS A 166 -10.51 5.68 -37.36
N GLY A 167 -10.50 4.73 -36.44
CA GLY A 167 -10.76 3.32 -36.68
C GLY A 167 -9.65 2.38 -36.23
N ARG A 168 -9.65 1.16 -36.81
CA ARG A 168 -8.71 0.09 -36.40
C ARG A 168 -7.23 0.48 -36.59
N TYR A 169 -6.96 1.39 -37.51
CA TYR A 169 -5.62 1.90 -37.87
C TYR A 169 -5.56 3.40 -37.71
N SER A 170 -6.00 3.92 -36.56
CA SER A 170 -5.95 5.36 -36.28
C SER A 170 -4.56 5.93 -36.46
N LYS A 171 -4.48 7.08 -37.12
CA LYS A 171 -3.28 7.87 -37.34
C LYS A 171 -3.34 9.12 -36.48
N TYR A 172 -2.20 9.48 -35.93
CA TYR A 172 -2.06 10.63 -35.05
C TYR A 172 -0.95 11.54 -35.60
N GLN A 173 -1.12 12.84 -35.50
CA GLN A 173 -0.10 13.82 -35.84
C GLN A 173 0.03 14.86 -34.72
N ILE A 174 1.12 15.62 -34.74
CA ILE A 174 1.31 16.72 -33.80
C ILE A 174 0.30 17.81 -34.12
N THR A 175 -0.37 18.30 -33.09
CA THR A 175 -1.25 19.46 -33.23
C THR A 175 -0.42 20.67 -33.65
N SER A 176 -0.67 21.19 -34.85
CA SER A 176 -0.04 22.44 -35.31
C SER A 176 -0.60 23.57 -34.46
N ILE A 177 0.22 24.13 -33.58
CA ILE A 177 -0.12 25.41 -32.94
C ILE A 177 -0.05 26.46 -34.03
N VAL A 178 -1.23 26.92 -34.46
CA VAL A 178 -1.39 28.09 -35.37
C VAL A 178 -1.06 29.36 -34.60
#